data_c57e0e6e9338ae94073fdfc28e6f2831
#
_entry.id   c57e0e6e9338ae94073fdfc28e6f2831
#
_cell.length_a   1.000
_cell.length_b   1.000
_cell.length_c   1.000
_cell.angle_alpha   90.00
_cell.angle_beta   90.00
_cell.angle_gamma   90.00
#
_symmetry.space_group_name_H-M   'P 1'
#
loop_
_entity.id
_entity.type
_entity.pdbx_description
1 polymer ?
#
loop_
_entity_poly.entity_id
_entity_poly.type
_entity_poly.pdbx_seq_one_letter_code
_entity_poly.pdbx_strand_id
1 'polypeptide(L)'
;MQTDQQNQTDVGGNLAGAQPASGGHATCTATPIASPTPSHTPSRTVKRNLRTRHVSMIALGGSIGTGLFIASGETIHSAGPGGALVAYAAIGIMVYFFMTSLGEIATYLPTTGSFATYASRFVDPALGFAMGWNYWFNWAITVAVDTTTSSIVLRYWFPQVPLWVFSLAVLALIFLINILAVRAFGETEYWLALVKVITVLIFLAIGLLTVIGIIGGKAPLLTNFTYRKAPFTGGFPAVLGAFAIAGFSFQGTELIGITAGESANPEKSIPKAIKQVFWRILLFYILSIFVIACLIPYTSPNLLGSNASDISISPFTLVFQRAGLAAAAGVMNAVVFTSVLSAANSGMYASTRMLYALAKEKQAPGIFGMVNFHGIPVPALLGTTFVAFMAFLSSIFGEEIYTFLVAASGLTGFIAWAGIAISHYRFRRAFLRQGHRLSELRYRAKLFPFGPLLALILCILVIIGQDLHSFAVWDWRAIGITYMSVPLFLILFLAYKFKNHTKLIPLDQVDLSRSPIEDQASDQAANRAEEESLSELKSRLAADRR
;
A
#
# COMPACT_ATOMS: atom_id res chain seq x y z
N MET A 1 -0.56 -16.64 75.01
CA MET A 1 -1.77 -16.20 75.68
C MET A 1 -2.88 -16.56 74.75
N GLN A 2 -3.38 -17.74 74.91
CA GLN A 2 -4.61 -18.13 75.64
C GLN A 2 -5.80 -17.65 74.87
N THR A 3 -6.48 -18.61 74.30
CA THR A 3 -7.43 -19.67 74.79
C THR A 3 -8.80 -19.22 74.33
N ASP A 4 -9.64 -19.96 73.81
CA ASP A 4 -10.20 -21.27 73.85
C ASP A 4 -11.68 -21.19 73.42
N GLN A 5 -12.10 -22.14 72.66
CA GLN A 5 -13.06 -23.21 72.94
C GLN A 5 -14.55 -22.88 72.75
N GLN A 6 -15.15 -23.59 71.81
CA GLN A 6 -16.13 -24.69 71.96
C GLN A 6 -17.48 -24.33 72.62
N ASN A 7 -18.60 -24.65 71.94
CA ASN A 7 -19.44 -25.76 72.41
C ASN A 7 -20.52 -26.20 71.39
N GLN A 8 -20.61 -27.48 71.27
CA GLN A 8 -21.68 -28.31 70.75
C GLN A 8 -22.88 -28.33 71.69
N THR A 9 -24.08 -28.69 71.17
CA THR A 9 -25.06 -29.72 71.65
C THR A 9 -26.29 -29.60 70.81
N ASP A 10 -26.67 -30.53 70.01
CA ASP A 10 -27.39 -31.81 70.10
C ASP A 10 -28.73 -31.82 70.87
N VAL A 11 -29.64 -32.64 70.33
CA VAL A 11 -30.92 -33.26 70.79
C VAL A 11 -32.09 -32.87 69.90
N GLY A 12 -32.76 -33.67 69.03
CA GLY A 12 -33.18 -35.07 69.20
C GLY A 12 -34.70 -35.16 69.43
N GLY A 13 -35.41 -35.91 68.60
CA GLY A 13 -36.76 -36.42 68.91
C GLY A 13 -37.83 -36.12 67.84
N ASN A 14 -38.11 -36.97 67.01
CA ASN A 14 -38.97 -38.18 66.92
C ASN A 14 -40.47 -37.97 66.76
N LEU A 15 -40.98 -38.59 65.66
CA LEU A 15 -42.17 -39.42 65.53
C LEU A 15 -43.51 -38.82 65.02
N ALA A 16 -43.89 -39.42 63.92
CA ALA A 16 -45.15 -40.12 63.61
C ALA A 16 -46.27 -39.38 62.87
N GLY A 17 -46.50 -39.85 61.65
CA GLY A 17 -47.73 -40.47 61.26
C GLY A 17 -48.90 -39.64 60.77
N ALA A 18 -49.18 -39.68 59.50
CA ALA A 18 -50.47 -40.02 58.89
C ALA A 18 -50.52 -39.74 57.38
N GLN A 19 -50.82 -40.73 56.57
CA GLN A 19 -51.27 -40.69 55.19
C GLN A 19 -52.80 -40.51 55.14
N PRO A 20 -53.44 -40.43 53.91
CA PRO A 20 -53.32 -39.52 52.79
C PRO A 20 -54.72 -38.88 52.47
N ALA A 21 -54.73 -37.84 51.64
CA ALA A 21 -55.94 -37.48 50.91
C ALA A 21 -55.57 -36.92 49.53
N SER A 22 -56.30 -37.44 48.58
CA SER A 22 -56.27 -37.30 47.15
C SER A 22 -56.58 -35.91 46.62
N GLY A 23 -55.98 -35.58 45.48
CA GLY A 23 -56.65 -34.80 44.42
C GLY A 23 -56.19 -33.40 44.21
N GLY A 24 -55.52 -33.14 43.05
CA GLY A 24 -55.36 -31.80 42.48
C GLY A 24 -54.10 -31.64 41.66
N HIS A 25 -54.13 -32.07 40.40
CA HIS A 25 -53.11 -31.71 39.44
C HIS A 25 -53.09 -30.19 39.20
N ALA A 26 -52.16 -29.50 39.81
CA ALA A 26 -51.76 -28.17 39.39
C ALA A 26 -50.43 -28.28 38.68
N THR A 27 -50.46 -28.27 37.35
CA THR A 27 -49.30 -28.13 36.50
C THR A 27 -48.72 -26.73 36.70
N CYS A 28 -47.66 -26.63 37.52
CA CYS A 28 -46.83 -25.44 37.52
C CYS A 28 -45.98 -25.43 36.22
N THR A 29 -46.45 -24.71 35.23
CA THR A 29 -45.61 -24.31 34.08
C THR A 29 -44.57 -23.34 34.60
N ALA A 30 -43.33 -23.84 34.81
CA ALA A 30 -42.16 -23.02 35.02
C ALA A 30 -41.88 -22.27 33.70
N THR A 31 -42.16 -20.98 33.65
CA THR A 31 -41.71 -20.08 32.62
C THR A 31 -40.17 -20.10 32.63
N PRO A 32 -39.48 -20.44 31.50
CA PRO A 32 -38.03 -20.32 31.45
C PRO A 32 -37.69 -18.85 31.64
N ILE A 33 -36.91 -18.53 32.68
CA ILE A 33 -36.23 -17.24 32.82
C ILE A 33 -35.32 -17.11 31.59
N ALA A 34 -35.74 -16.28 30.63
CA ALA A 34 -34.91 -15.91 29.50
C ALA A 34 -33.63 -15.30 30.05
N SER A 35 -32.51 -16.01 29.94
CA SER A 35 -31.19 -15.44 30.15
C SER A 35 -31.07 -14.19 29.27
N PRO A 36 -30.57 -13.04 29.79
CA PRO A 36 -30.40 -11.85 28.97
C PRO A 36 -29.45 -12.20 27.82
N THR A 37 -29.99 -12.28 26.61
CA THR A 37 -29.20 -12.33 25.39
C THR A 37 -28.31 -11.11 25.41
N PRO A 38 -26.96 -11.26 25.34
CA PRO A 38 -26.10 -10.11 25.23
C PRO A 38 -26.51 -9.35 23.97
N SER A 39 -26.93 -8.11 24.14
CA SER A 39 -27.22 -7.20 23.03
C SER A 39 -25.92 -6.95 22.28
N HIS A 40 -25.59 -7.84 21.34
CA HIS A 40 -24.55 -7.58 20.35
C HIS A 40 -25.08 -6.46 19.46
N THR A 41 -24.85 -5.21 19.85
CA THR A 41 -24.83 -4.11 18.90
C THR A 41 -23.81 -4.50 17.83
N PRO A 42 -24.20 -4.69 16.58
CA PRO A 42 -23.26 -5.12 15.55
C PRO A 42 -22.17 -4.05 15.47
N SER A 43 -20.93 -4.41 15.81
CA SER A 43 -19.79 -3.51 15.72
C SER A 43 -19.66 -3.13 14.24
N ARG A 44 -19.90 -1.85 13.93
CA ARG A 44 -19.78 -1.34 12.57
C ARG A 44 -18.34 -1.52 12.10
N THR A 45 -18.19 -2.25 11.01
CA THR A 45 -16.89 -2.52 10.38
C THR A 45 -16.85 -1.90 8.98
N VAL A 46 -15.67 -1.78 8.42
CA VAL A 46 -15.47 -1.33 7.03
C VAL A 46 -16.15 -2.31 6.07
N LYS A 47 -16.86 -1.79 5.07
CA LYS A 47 -17.64 -2.62 4.12
C LYS A 47 -16.78 -3.18 3.00
N ARG A 48 -16.94 -4.47 2.67
CA ARG A 48 -16.26 -5.17 1.55
C ARG A 48 -16.97 -4.89 0.22
N ASN A 49 -16.76 -3.71 -0.37
CA ASN A 49 -17.47 -3.24 -1.57
C ASN A 49 -16.59 -3.10 -2.82
N LEU A 50 -15.27 -3.34 -2.73
CA LEU A 50 -14.36 -3.24 -3.88
C LEU A 50 -14.50 -4.48 -4.77
N ARG A 51 -14.93 -4.26 -6.04
CA ARG A 51 -15.02 -5.31 -7.05
C ARG A 51 -13.63 -5.66 -7.59
N THR A 52 -13.48 -6.85 -8.19
CA THR A 52 -12.21 -7.31 -8.80
C THR A 52 -11.63 -6.29 -9.80
N ARG A 53 -12.46 -5.61 -10.59
CA ARG A 53 -12.02 -4.55 -11.51
C ARG A 53 -11.35 -3.38 -10.79
N HIS A 54 -11.89 -2.96 -9.62
CA HIS A 54 -11.33 -1.86 -8.82
C HIS A 54 -9.97 -2.27 -8.27
N VAL A 55 -9.87 -3.45 -7.64
CA VAL A 55 -8.60 -3.97 -7.10
C VAL A 55 -7.53 -4.10 -8.20
N SER A 56 -7.92 -4.60 -9.39
CA SER A 56 -7.00 -4.71 -10.54
C SER A 56 -6.52 -3.35 -11.03
N MET A 57 -7.39 -2.33 -11.09
CA MET A 57 -7.00 -0.99 -11.57
C MET A 57 -6.21 -0.21 -10.51
N ILE A 58 -6.54 -0.36 -9.22
CA ILE A 58 -5.71 0.15 -8.12
C ILE A 58 -4.31 -0.48 -8.19
N ALA A 59 -4.23 -1.80 -8.47
CA ALA A 59 -2.97 -2.50 -8.63
C ALA A 59 -2.15 -2.00 -9.83
N LEU A 60 -2.80 -1.66 -10.95
CA LEU A 60 -2.14 -1.17 -12.16
C LEU A 60 -1.77 0.31 -12.07
N GLY A 61 -2.69 1.14 -11.62
CA GLY A 61 -2.58 2.60 -11.68
C GLY A 61 -2.17 3.27 -10.37
N GLY A 62 -2.39 2.61 -9.20
CA GLY A 62 -2.17 3.24 -7.89
C GLY A 62 -0.72 3.67 -7.63
N SER A 63 0.26 2.99 -8.24
CA SER A 63 1.68 3.35 -8.15
C SER A 63 2.19 4.23 -9.29
N ILE A 64 1.40 4.44 -10.36
CA ILE A 64 1.78 5.36 -11.44
C ILE A 64 1.39 6.78 -11.02
N GLY A 65 2.37 7.53 -10.55
CA GLY A 65 2.19 8.89 -10.02
C GLY A 65 3.41 9.75 -10.26
N THR A 66 3.68 10.64 -9.32
CA THR A 66 4.79 11.60 -9.32
C THR A 66 6.14 10.94 -9.59
N GLY A 67 6.40 9.76 -8.99
CA GLY A 67 7.66 9.04 -9.16
C GLY A 67 7.97 8.70 -10.61
N LEU A 68 7.03 8.12 -11.36
CA LEU A 68 7.28 7.75 -12.76
C LEU A 68 7.25 8.97 -13.69
N PHE A 69 6.25 9.83 -13.57
CA PHE A 69 6.05 10.94 -14.52
C PHE A 69 7.02 12.10 -14.32
N ILE A 70 7.58 12.29 -13.12
CA ILE A 70 8.43 13.44 -12.78
C ILE A 70 9.83 12.96 -12.37
N ALA A 71 9.96 12.15 -11.31
CA ALA A 71 11.25 11.78 -10.74
C ALA A 71 12.11 10.87 -11.64
N SER A 72 11.52 10.25 -12.68
CA SER A 72 12.27 9.44 -13.65
C SER A 72 13.34 10.22 -14.42
N GLY A 73 13.13 11.52 -14.64
CA GLY A 73 14.11 12.41 -15.28
C GLY A 73 15.38 12.55 -14.48
N GLU A 74 15.26 12.77 -13.17
CA GLU A 74 16.39 12.86 -12.23
C GLU A 74 17.21 11.58 -12.21
N THR A 75 16.56 10.43 -12.25
CA THR A 75 17.25 9.13 -12.31
C THR A 75 18.16 9.00 -13.55
N ILE A 76 17.66 9.44 -14.72
CA ILE A 76 18.44 9.42 -15.97
C ILE A 76 19.56 10.45 -15.94
N HIS A 77 19.31 11.62 -15.36
CA HIS A 77 20.30 12.69 -15.26
C HIS A 77 21.47 12.28 -14.35
N SER A 78 21.17 11.79 -13.14
CA SER A 78 22.16 11.48 -12.11
C SER A 78 22.98 10.24 -12.42
N ALA A 79 22.34 9.14 -12.81
CA ALA A 79 22.97 7.83 -13.01
C ALA A 79 23.27 7.51 -14.48
N GLY A 80 22.81 8.32 -15.43
CA GLY A 80 22.88 8.04 -16.85
C GLY A 80 21.81 7.04 -17.34
N PRO A 81 21.68 6.85 -18.67
CA PRO A 81 20.66 5.97 -19.26
C PRO A 81 20.79 4.50 -18.80
N GLY A 82 22.00 3.97 -18.73
CA GLY A 82 22.26 2.60 -18.26
C GLY A 82 22.02 2.46 -16.77
N GLY A 83 22.49 3.44 -15.96
CA GLY A 83 22.28 3.45 -14.51
C GLY A 83 20.79 3.49 -14.14
N ALA A 84 20.01 4.33 -14.82
CA ALA A 84 18.57 4.40 -14.62
C ALA A 84 17.87 3.06 -14.93
N LEU A 85 18.20 2.41 -16.07
CA LEU A 85 17.64 1.11 -16.42
C LEU A 85 17.99 0.03 -15.41
N VAL A 86 19.24 -0.01 -14.94
CA VAL A 86 19.66 -0.96 -13.89
C VAL A 86 18.89 -0.72 -12.60
N ALA A 87 18.72 0.56 -12.19
CA ALA A 87 17.99 0.90 -10.99
C ALA A 87 16.52 0.45 -11.08
N TYR A 88 15.82 0.82 -12.16
CA TYR A 88 14.40 0.43 -12.33
C TYR A 88 14.23 -1.09 -12.50
N ALA A 89 15.17 -1.79 -13.14
CA ALA A 89 15.12 -3.25 -13.27
C ALA A 89 15.35 -3.94 -11.91
N ALA A 90 16.35 -3.53 -11.14
CA ALA A 90 16.64 -4.12 -9.83
C ALA A 90 15.49 -3.88 -8.83
N ILE A 91 14.98 -2.65 -8.76
CA ILE A 91 13.81 -2.32 -7.94
C ILE A 91 12.57 -3.07 -8.46
N GLY A 92 12.38 -3.20 -9.77
CA GLY A 92 11.28 -3.98 -10.34
C GLY A 92 11.31 -5.45 -9.93
N ILE A 93 12.51 -6.08 -9.92
CA ILE A 93 12.70 -7.45 -9.41
C ILE A 93 12.36 -7.53 -7.93
N MET A 94 12.83 -6.59 -7.12
CA MET A 94 12.53 -6.52 -5.69
C MET A 94 11.02 -6.40 -5.46
N VAL A 95 10.36 -5.48 -6.16
CA VAL A 95 8.91 -5.25 -6.11
C VAL A 95 8.14 -6.51 -6.50
N TYR A 96 8.55 -7.20 -7.54
CA TYR A 96 7.93 -8.45 -7.95
C TYR A 96 7.95 -9.50 -6.83
N PHE A 97 9.09 -9.66 -6.16
CA PHE A 97 9.23 -10.66 -5.09
C PHE A 97 8.45 -10.30 -3.83
N PHE A 98 8.48 -9.05 -3.38
CA PHE A 98 7.67 -8.71 -2.22
C PHE A 98 6.17 -8.71 -2.53
N MET A 99 5.78 -8.40 -3.78
CA MET A 99 4.37 -8.48 -4.19
C MET A 99 3.85 -9.91 -4.26
N THR A 100 4.66 -10.86 -4.74
CA THR A 100 4.30 -12.28 -4.67
C THR A 100 4.21 -12.76 -3.23
N SER A 101 5.08 -12.26 -2.35
CA SER A 101 5.06 -12.54 -0.91
C SER A 101 3.80 -12.00 -0.24
N LEU A 102 3.48 -10.73 -0.49
CA LEU A 102 2.25 -10.09 0.00
C LEU A 102 0.99 -10.79 -0.54
N GLY A 103 1.00 -11.15 -1.82
CA GLY A 103 -0.10 -11.84 -2.47
C GLY A 103 -0.45 -13.17 -1.83
N GLU A 104 0.54 -13.94 -1.38
CA GLU A 104 0.32 -15.20 -0.68
C GLU A 104 -0.36 -14.99 0.66
N ILE A 105 0.16 -14.09 1.49
CA ILE A 105 -0.41 -13.81 2.81
C ILE A 105 -1.79 -13.17 2.67
N ALA A 106 -1.93 -12.14 1.81
CA ALA A 106 -3.16 -11.39 1.68
C ALA A 106 -4.31 -12.21 1.04
N THR A 107 -3.98 -13.24 0.25
CA THR A 107 -4.98 -14.20 -0.24
C THR A 107 -5.42 -15.15 0.87
N TYR A 108 -4.51 -15.54 1.76
CA TYR A 108 -4.79 -16.42 2.89
C TYR A 108 -5.53 -15.71 4.01
N LEU A 109 -5.07 -14.51 4.37
CA LEU A 109 -5.58 -13.68 5.48
C LEU A 109 -5.84 -12.23 5.00
N PRO A 110 -6.98 -11.96 4.36
CA PRO A 110 -7.30 -10.62 3.84
C PRO A 110 -7.74 -9.68 4.97
N THR A 111 -6.83 -8.84 5.44
CA THR A 111 -7.07 -7.86 6.53
C THR A 111 -6.84 -6.43 6.07
N THR A 112 -7.56 -5.46 6.66
CA THR A 112 -7.39 -4.02 6.36
C THR A 112 -6.05 -3.49 6.88
N GLY A 113 -5.53 -4.03 7.99
CA GLY A 113 -4.20 -3.70 8.54
C GLY A 113 -3.05 -4.32 7.74
N SER A 114 -3.36 -5.27 6.83
CA SER A 114 -2.40 -5.87 5.90
C SER A 114 -1.07 -6.26 6.58
N PHE A 115 0.04 -5.80 6.03
CA PHE A 115 1.38 -6.18 6.49
C PHE A 115 1.73 -5.72 7.91
N ALA A 116 1.09 -4.70 8.48
CA ALA A 116 1.24 -4.35 9.90
C ALA A 116 0.63 -5.46 10.78
N THR A 117 -0.59 -5.89 10.46
CA THR A 117 -1.25 -7.03 11.11
C THR A 117 -0.43 -8.32 10.93
N TYR A 118 0.10 -8.57 9.73
CA TYR A 118 0.93 -9.77 9.47
C TYR A 118 2.23 -9.73 10.28
N ALA A 119 2.89 -8.58 10.40
CA ALA A 119 4.07 -8.44 11.22
C ALA A 119 3.77 -8.64 12.70
N SER A 120 2.63 -8.12 13.20
CA SER A 120 2.17 -8.36 14.58
C SER A 120 1.91 -9.83 14.86
N ARG A 121 1.26 -10.55 13.92
CA ARG A 121 0.82 -11.95 14.12
C ARG A 121 1.91 -12.97 13.86
N PHE A 122 2.82 -12.70 12.91
CA PHE A 122 3.79 -13.71 12.45
C PHE A 122 5.21 -13.45 12.91
N VAL A 123 5.51 -12.23 13.37
CA VAL A 123 6.88 -11.84 13.76
C VAL A 123 6.94 -11.38 15.21
N ASP A 124 6.50 -10.17 15.48
CA ASP A 124 6.54 -9.54 16.80
C ASP A 124 5.51 -8.39 16.84
N PRO A 125 4.63 -8.28 17.85
CA PRO A 125 3.68 -7.18 17.97
C PRO A 125 4.34 -5.79 17.91
N ALA A 126 5.59 -5.63 18.40
CA ALA A 126 6.32 -4.37 18.29
C ALA A 126 6.68 -4.02 16.84
N LEU A 127 7.01 -5.03 16.01
CA LEU A 127 7.27 -4.82 14.59
C LEU A 127 6.01 -4.34 13.88
N GLY A 128 4.87 -4.98 14.14
CA GLY A 128 3.59 -4.57 13.55
C GLY A 128 3.18 -3.16 13.96
N PHE A 129 3.34 -2.81 15.23
CA PHE A 129 3.11 -1.46 15.73
C PHE A 129 3.95 -0.42 14.99
N ALA A 130 5.27 -0.63 14.93
CA ALA A 130 6.18 0.30 14.27
C ALA A 130 5.90 0.40 12.76
N MET A 131 5.62 -0.72 12.09
CA MET A 131 5.26 -0.75 10.67
C MET A 131 3.95 -0.03 10.37
N GLY A 132 2.93 -0.21 11.22
CA GLY A 132 1.63 0.46 11.04
C GLY A 132 1.76 1.98 11.14
N TRP A 133 2.43 2.49 12.16
CA TRP A 133 2.67 3.93 12.32
C TRP A 133 3.57 4.50 11.23
N ASN A 134 4.65 3.78 10.86
CA ASN A 134 5.54 4.17 9.76
C ASN A 134 4.78 4.29 8.44
N TYR A 135 3.92 3.34 8.12
CA TYR A 135 3.16 3.34 6.87
C TYR A 135 2.03 4.38 6.85
N TRP A 136 1.36 4.59 7.97
CA TRP A 136 0.41 5.70 8.12
C TRP A 136 1.08 7.04 7.84
N PHE A 137 2.21 7.28 8.48
CA PHE A 137 2.99 8.50 8.33
C PHE A 137 3.50 8.68 6.90
N ASN A 138 4.03 7.61 6.29
CA ASN A 138 4.47 7.60 4.89
C ASN A 138 3.38 8.15 3.97
N TRP A 139 2.21 7.54 3.99
CA TRP A 139 1.13 7.94 3.10
C TRP A 139 0.50 9.29 3.45
N ALA A 140 0.42 9.64 4.72
CA ALA A 140 -0.06 10.96 5.13
C ALA A 140 0.86 12.08 4.61
N ILE A 141 2.19 11.90 4.65
CA ILE A 141 3.16 12.81 4.04
C ILE A 141 3.09 12.76 2.51
N THR A 142 2.98 11.59 1.91
CA THR A 142 2.85 11.45 0.45
C THR A 142 1.63 12.23 -0.08
N VAL A 143 0.50 12.24 0.65
CA VAL A 143 -0.64 13.10 0.31
C VAL A 143 -0.24 14.58 0.30
N ALA A 144 0.57 15.04 1.26
CA ALA A 144 1.06 16.41 1.26
C ALA A 144 1.97 16.71 0.05
N VAL A 145 2.90 15.80 -0.27
CA VAL A 145 3.79 15.90 -1.45
C VAL A 145 2.97 15.97 -2.73
N ASP A 146 2.04 15.02 -2.92
CA ASP A 146 1.23 14.94 -4.15
C ASP A 146 0.26 16.13 -4.26
N THR A 147 -0.27 16.64 -3.15
CA THR A 147 -1.09 17.86 -3.13
C THR A 147 -0.27 19.08 -3.58
N THR A 148 0.94 19.25 -3.07
CA THR A 148 1.87 20.29 -3.50
C THR A 148 2.24 20.15 -4.97
N THR A 149 2.59 18.95 -5.41
CA THR A 149 2.91 18.64 -6.81
C THR A 149 1.73 18.95 -7.74
N SER A 150 0.51 18.56 -7.36
CA SER A 150 -0.72 18.88 -8.12
C SER A 150 -0.89 20.39 -8.27
N SER A 151 -0.60 21.15 -7.22
CA SER A 151 -0.69 22.62 -7.23
C SER A 151 0.32 23.26 -8.17
N ILE A 152 1.54 22.75 -8.20
CA ILE A 152 2.59 23.22 -9.12
C ILE A 152 2.19 22.92 -10.57
N VAL A 153 1.65 21.72 -10.86
CA VAL A 153 1.18 21.37 -12.21
C VAL A 153 0.02 22.28 -12.65
N LEU A 154 -0.93 22.61 -11.77
CA LEU A 154 -2.04 23.52 -12.08
C LEU A 154 -1.57 24.94 -12.40
N ARG A 155 -0.45 25.36 -11.86
CA ARG A 155 0.16 26.68 -12.14
C ARG A 155 0.55 26.84 -13.60
N TYR A 156 0.75 25.75 -14.34
CA TYR A 156 0.98 25.80 -15.79
C TYR A 156 -0.15 26.51 -16.54
N TRP A 157 -1.41 26.32 -16.15
CA TRP A 157 -2.56 26.98 -16.79
C TRP A 157 -2.97 28.28 -16.11
N PHE A 158 -2.70 28.41 -14.81
CA PHE A 158 -3.13 29.53 -13.99
C PHE A 158 -1.97 30.12 -13.19
N PRO A 159 -0.97 30.74 -13.84
CA PRO A 159 0.27 31.20 -13.19
C PRO A 159 0.05 32.29 -12.13
N GLN A 160 -1.05 33.03 -12.20
CA GLN A 160 -1.37 34.13 -11.27
C GLN A 160 -2.00 33.65 -9.95
N VAL A 161 -2.47 32.39 -9.88
CA VAL A 161 -3.12 31.89 -8.69
C VAL A 161 -2.08 31.39 -7.68
N PRO A 162 -2.14 31.80 -6.41
CA PRO A 162 -1.22 31.33 -5.38
C PRO A 162 -1.32 29.81 -5.18
N LEU A 163 -0.19 29.12 -4.96
CA LEU A 163 -0.12 27.66 -4.81
C LEU A 163 -1.04 27.14 -3.70
N TRP A 164 -1.16 27.85 -2.59
CA TRP A 164 -2.00 27.42 -1.47
C TRP A 164 -3.48 27.27 -1.83
N VAL A 165 -3.99 28.07 -2.79
CA VAL A 165 -5.38 27.97 -3.27
C VAL A 165 -5.61 26.61 -3.95
N PHE A 166 -4.68 26.22 -4.82
CA PHE A 166 -4.74 24.92 -5.48
C PHE A 166 -4.56 23.77 -4.46
N SER A 167 -3.63 23.91 -3.51
CA SER A 167 -3.43 22.91 -2.45
C SER A 167 -4.69 22.71 -1.62
N LEU A 168 -5.40 23.79 -1.29
CA LEU A 168 -6.67 23.71 -0.57
C LEU A 168 -7.74 23.01 -1.41
N ALA A 169 -7.89 23.39 -2.68
CA ALA A 169 -8.88 22.80 -3.58
C ALA A 169 -8.63 21.31 -3.81
N VAL A 170 -7.36 20.92 -4.06
CA VAL A 170 -6.96 19.51 -4.25
C VAL A 170 -7.19 18.69 -2.99
N LEU A 171 -6.75 19.19 -1.83
CA LEU A 171 -6.94 18.49 -0.55
C LEU A 171 -8.41 18.35 -0.20
N ALA A 172 -9.22 19.40 -0.41
CA ALA A 172 -10.66 19.35 -0.20
C ALA A 172 -11.34 18.34 -1.14
N LEU A 173 -10.93 18.27 -2.41
CA LEU A 173 -11.45 17.31 -3.37
C LEU A 173 -11.12 15.86 -2.95
N ILE A 174 -9.88 15.59 -2.57
CA ILE A 174 -9.44 14.26 -2.11
C ILE A 174 -10.20 13.87 -0.84
N PHE A 175 -10.33 14.78 0.12
CA PHE A 175 -11.12 14.55 1.34
C PHE A 175 -12.57 14.20 1.02
N LEU A 176 -13.21 14.98 0.13
CA LEU A 176 -14.59 14.77 -0.28
C LEU A 176 -14.79 13.39 -0.95
N ILE A 177 -13.89 12.98 -1.84
CA ILE A 177 -13.95 11.65 -2.47
C ILE A 177 -13.88 10.55 -1.41
N ASN A 178 -12.99 10.69 -0.41
CA ASN A 178 -12.78 9.67 0.62
C ASN A 178 -13.89 9.64 1.69
N ILE A 179 -14.66 10.72 1.90
CA ILE A 179 -15.74 10.75 2.87
C ILE A 179 -17.08 10.24 2.32
N LEU A 180 -17.24 10.16 0.98
CA LEU A 180 -18.52 9.78 0.38
C LEU A 180 -18.81 8.28 0.52
N ALA A 181 -18.01 7.40 -0.03
CA ALA A 181 -18.16 5.95 0.11
C ALA A 181 -16.94 5.19 -0.45
N VAL A 182 -16.66 3.99 0.07
CA VAL A 182 -15.64 3.06 -0.45
C VAL A 182 -15.84 2.74 -1.94
N ARG A 183 -17.09 2.60 -2.37
CA ARG A 183 -17.41 2.36 -3.78
C ARG A 183 -17.10 3.57 -4.66
N ALA A 184 -17.34 4.79 -4.18
CA ALA A 184 -16.99 6.01 -4.90
C ALA A 184 -15.48 6.12 -5.08
N PHE A 185 -14.69 5.84 -4.03
CA PHE A 185 -13.23 5.73 -4.14
C PHE A 185 -12.82 4.73 -5.23
N GLY A 186 -13.36 3.50 -5.20
CA GLY A 186 -13.03 2.46 -6.17
C GLY A 186 -13.36 2.83 -7.62
N GLU A 187 -14.51 3.47 -7.87
CA GLU A 187 -14.89 3.93 -9.21
C GLU A 187 -14.04 5.11 -9.68
N THR A 188 -13.77 6.09 -8.83
CA THR A 188 -12.90 7.23 -9.16
C THR A 188 -11.50 6.75 -9.52
N GLU A 189 -10.91 5.88 -8.67
CA GLU A 189 -9.58 5.33 -8.90
C GLU A 189 -9.53 4.45 -10.16
N TYR A 190 -10.60 3.72 -10.47
CA TYR A 190 -10.70 2.95 -11.71
C TYR A 190 -10.55 3.85 -12.95
N TRP A 191 -11.28 4.95 -13.02
CA TRP A 191 -11.23 5.85 -14.18
C TRP A 191 -9.92 6.64 -14.25
N LEU A 192 -9.41 7.13 -13.13
CA LEU A 192 -8.13 7.83 -13.08
C LEU A 192 -6.97 6.89 -13.47
N ALA A 193 -6.98 5.63 -12.99
CA ALA A 193 -6.00 4.64 -13.37
C ALA A 193 -6.09 4.25 -14.86
N LEU A 194 -7.30 4.19 -15.42
CA LEU A 194 -7.49 3.91 -16.85
C LEU A 194 -6.86 5.00 -17.72
N VAL A 195 -7.04 6.27 -17.37
CA VAL A 195 -6.40 7.40 -18.07
C VAL A 195 -4.88 7.26 -18.04
N LYS A 196 -4.29 6.96 -16.88
CA LYS A 196 -2.83 6.74 -16.76
C LYS A 196 -2.33 5.62 -17.67
N VAL A 197 -2.99 4.46 -17.62
CA VAL A 197 -2.62 3.28 -18.41
C VAL A 197 -2.68 3.58 -19.91
N ILE A 198 -3.77 4.18 -20.39
CA ILE A 198 -3.92 4.55 -21.80
C ILE A 198 -2.82 5.54 -22.21
N THR A 199 -2.55 6.54 -21.39
CA THR A 199 -1.51 7.53 -21.69
C THR A 199 -0.12 6.93 -21.77
N VAL A 200 0.25 6.04 -20.84
CA VAL A 200 1.55 5.36 -20.93
C VAL A 200 1.64 4.47 -22.17
N LEU A 201 0.56 3.78 -22.55
CA LEU A 201 0.55 2.99 -23.79
C LEU A 201 0.71 3.85 -25.05
N ILE A 202 0.03 5.01 -25.12
CA ILE A 202 0.19 5.98 -26.22
C ILE A 202 1.63 6.52 -26.22
N PHE A 203 2.15 6.89 -25.06
CA PHE A 203 3.54 7.32 -24.90
C PHE A 203 4.54 6.29 -25.40
N LEU A 204 4.38 5.02 -25.04
CA LEU A 204 5.25 3.94 -25.48
C LEU A 204 5.16 3.74 -27.01
N ALA A 205 3.96 3.77 -27.58
CA ALA A 205 3.76 3.64 -29.01
C ALA A 205 4.46 4.76 -29.79
N ILE A 206 4.18 6.02 -29.43
CA ILE A 206 4.79 7.19 -30.08
C ILE A 206 6.29 7.23 -29.84
N GLY A 207 6.72 6.99 -28.60
CA GLY A 207 8.14 7.00 -28.23
C GLY A 207 8.97 5.96 -28.97
N LEU A 208 8.49 4.72 -29.08
CA LEU A 208 9.16 3.66 -29.82
C LEU A 208 9.23 3.97 -31.32
N LEU A 209 8.13 4.48 -31.92
CA LEU A 209 8.12 4.92 -33.32
C LEU A 209 9.10 6.08 -33.56
N THR A 210 9.30 6.96 -32.56
CA THR A 210 10.30 8.04 -32.62
C THR A 210 11.71 7.49 -32.47
N VAL A 211 11.95 6.52 -31.59
CA VAL A 211 13.28 5.88 -31.41
C VAL A 211 13.76 5.23 -32.70
N ILE A 212 12.89 4.57 -33.45
CA ILE A 212 13.23 3.91 -34.74
C ILE A 212 13.14 4.86 -35.96
N GLY A 213 12.81 6.15 -35.74
CA GLY A 213 12.81 7.19 -36.78
C GLY A 213 11.58 7.26 -37.70
N ILE A 214 10.52 6.48 -37.44
CA ILE A 214 9.26 6.57 -38.18
C ILE A 214 8.58 7.90 -37.94
N ILE A 215 8.64 8.41 -36.69
CA ILE A 215 8.17 9.74 -36.31
C ILE A 215 9.39 10.62 -36.06
N GLY A 216 9.38 11.86 -36.55
CA GLY A 216 10.47 12.82 -36.37
C GLY A 216 11.65 12.69 -37.33
N GLY A 217 11.65 11.73 -38.24
CA GLY A 217 12.57 11.61 -39.39
C GLY A 217 14.03 11.26 -39.09
N LYS A 218 14.40 11.15 -37.81
CA LYS A 218 15.75 10.73 -37.34
C LYS A 218 15.59 9.61 -36.34
N ALA A 219 16.35 8.52 -36.54
CA ALA A 219 16.37 7.38 -35.63
C ALA A 219 17.50 7.57 -34.60
N PRO A 220 17.25 8.09 -33.39
CA PRO A 220 18.29 8.23 -32.38
C PRO A 220 18.79 6.88 -31.86
N LEU A 221 17.96 5.83 -31.90
CA LEU A 221 18.28 4.49 -31.41
C LEU A 221 18.96 4.54 -30.01
N LEU A 222 20.17 4.00 -29.92
CA LEU A 222 20.95 3.96 -28.69
C LEU A 222 22.03 5.07 -28.59
N THR A 223 21.97 6.12 -29.40
CA THR A 223 22.99 7.19 -29.45
C THR A 223 23.22 7.83 -28.09
N ASN A 224 22.16 8.01 -27.29
CA ASN A 224 22.29 8.60 -25.96
C ASN A 224 22.99 7.67 -24.96
N PHE A 225 23.07 6.36 -25.21
CA PHE A 225 23.80 5.39 -24.39
C PHE A 225 25.31 5.41 -24.61
N THR A 226 25.76 6.03 -25.70
CA THR A 226 27.19 6.19 -26.03
C THR A 226 27.63 7.65 -25.96
N TYR A 227 26.72 8.57 -25.57
CA TYR A 227 27.01 9.99 -25.55
C TYR A 227 27.82 10.41 -24.31
N ARG A 228 29.01 11.02 -24.51
CA ARG A 228 29.92 11.48 -23.46
C ARG A 228 30.27 10.39 -22.44
N LYS A 229 29.81 10.55 -21.17
CA LYS A 229 30.08 9.63 -20.06
C LYS A 229 29.01 8.54 -19.89
N ALA A 230 28.03 8.46 -20.82
CA ALA A 230 27.05 7.39 -20.81
C ALA A 230 27.72 6.02 -21.10
N PRO A 231 27.11 4.88 -20.72
CA PRO A 231 25.78 4.77 -20.16
C PRO A 231 25.68 4.97 -18.63
N PHE A 232 26.79 5.02 -17.90
CA PHE A 232 26.84 5.18 -16.45
C PHE A 232 27.54 6.47 -16.08
N THR A 233 26.80 7.40 -15.44
CA THR A 233 27.34 8.67 -14.96
C THR A 233 27.38 8.67 -13.44
N GLY A 234 28.32 9.42 -12.83
CA GLY A 234 28.46 9.50 -11.38
C GLY A 234 28.89 8.22 -10.66
N GLY A 235 29.21 7.15 -11.42
CA GLY A 235 29.68 5.89 -10.87
C GLY A 235 28.67 5.11 -10.03
N PHE A 236 29.18 4.15 -9.24
CA PHE A 236 28.35 3.28 -8.40
C PHE A 236 27.47 4.03 -7.37
N PRO A 237 27.94 5.11 -6.70
CA PRO A 237 27.09 5.86 -5.77
C PRO A 237 25.87 6.49 -6.43
N ALA A 238 26.00 7.01 -7.66
CA ALA A 238 24.88 7.60 -8.39
C ALA A 238 23.83 6.55 -8.76
N VAL A 239 24.25 5.32 -9.11
CA VAL A 239 23.32 4.21 -9.38
C VAL A 239 22.58 3.80 -8.12
N LEU A 240 23.25 3.78 -6.95
CA LEU A 240 22.60 3.50 -5.67
C LEU A 240 21.57 4.58 -5.27
N GLY A 241 21.94 5.86 -5.44
CA GLY A 241 20.98 6.97 -5.26
C GLY A 241 19.77 6.85 -6.20
N ALA A 242 20.00 6.43 -7.46
CA ALA A 242 18.92 6.15 -8.42
C ALA A 242 17.96 5.03 -7.96
N PHE A 243 18.41 4.06 -7.15
CA PHE A 243 17.52 3.04 -6.59
C PHE A 243 16.47 3.63 -5.64
N ALA A 244 16.82 4.64 -4.84
CA ALA A 244 15.86 5.30 -3.97
C ALA A 244 14.74 6.00 -4.76
N ILE A 245 15.11 6.74 -5.81
CA ILE A 245 14.17 7.44 -6.70
C ILE A 245 13.31 6.42 -7.47
N ALA A 246 13.93 5.35 -7.99
CA ALA A 246 13.19 4.27 -8.64
C ALA A 246 12.22 3.61 -7.65
N GLY A 247 12.63 3.34 -6.39
CA GLY A 247 11.78 2.78 -5.36
C GLY A 247 10.57 3.67 -5.06
N PHE A 248 10.76 4.97 -4.92
CA PHE A 248 9.66 5.93 -4.78
C PHE A 248 8.66 5.82 -5.95
N SER A 249 9.15 5.61 -7.18
CA SER A 249 8.29 5.42 -8.36
C SER A 249 7.42 4.17 -8.28
N PHE A 250 7.78 3.15 -7.49
CA PHE A 250 7.03 1.91 -7.32
C PHE A 250 6.14 1.89 -6.08
N GLN A 251 6.20 2.90 -5.20
CA GLN A 251 5.33 2.99 -4.03
C GLN A 251 3.86 3.00 -4.45
N GLY A 252 3.00 2.43 -3.61
CA GLY A 252 1.59 2.20 -3.91
C GLY A 252 1.31 0.82 -4.55
N THR A 253 2.33 0.08 -4.96
CA THR A 253 2.17 -1.30 -5.43
C THR A 253 1.56 -2.19 -4.34
N GLU A 254 1.97 -2.01 -3.10
CA GLU A 254 1.52 -2.75 -1.91
C GLU A 254 0.10 -2.41 -1.44
N LEU A 255 -0.54 -1.38 -2.00
CA LEU A 255 -1.94 -1.03 -1.72
C LEU A 255 -2.91 -2.19 -1.95
N ILE A 256 -2.55 -3.15 -2.81
CA ILE A 256 -3.30 -4.40 -2.99
C ILE A 256 -3.52 -5.11 -1.65
N GLY A 257 -2.52 -5.11 -0.76
CA GLY A 257 -2.62 -5.72 0.57
C GLY A 257 -3.67 -5.04 1.44
N ILE A 258 -3.73 -3.69 1.41
CA ILE A 258 -4.73 -2.93 2.19
C ILE A 258 -6.13 -3.09 1.59
N THR A 259 -6.25 -3.04 0.26
CA THR A 259 -7.54 -3.23 -0.42
C THR A 259 -8.08 -4.66 -0.29
N ALA A 260 -7.24 -5.63 0.09
CA ALA A 260 -7.65 -7.01 0.34
C ALA A 260 -8.75 -7.11 1.41
N GLY A 261 -8.65 -6.33 2.49
CA GLY A 261 -9.64 -6.28 3.56
C GLY A 261 -11.01 -5.74 3.15
N GLU A 262 -11.06 -4.93 2.08
CA GLU A 262 -12.29 -4.33 1.52
C GLU A 262 -12.72 -4.98 0.18
N SER A 263 -11.98 -5.96 -0.32
CA SER A 263 -12.32 -6.70 -1.53
C SER A 263 -13.54 -7.61 -1.31
N ALA A 264 -14.48 -7.58 -2.25
CA ALA A 264 -15.63 -8.47 -2.23
C ALA A 264 -15.26 -9.95 -2.44
N ASN A 265 -14.16 -10.21 -3.16
CA ASN A 265 -13.64 -11.56 -3.40
C ASN A 265 -12.10 -11.55 -3.45
N PRO A 266 -11.43 -11.51 -2.27
CA PRO A 266 -9.99 -11.39 -2.18
C PRO A 266 -9.25 -12.57 -2.81
N GLU A 267 -9.77 -13.79 -2.70
CA GLU A 267 -9.16 -15.01 -3.22
C GLU A 267 -9.05 -15.06 -4.76
N LYS A 268 -9.93 -14.34 -5.48
CA LYS A 268 -9.85 -14.18 -6.94
C LYS A 268 -9.14 -12.88 -7.35
N SER A 269 -9.44 -11.77 -6.65
CA SER A 269 -8.95 -10.45 -7.04
C SER A 269 -7.46 -10.25 -6.77
N ILE A 270 -6.95 -10.73 -5.62
CA ILE A 270 -5.54 -10.55 -5.26
C ILE A 270 -4.60 -11.34 -6.20
N PRO A 271 -4.78 -12.66 -6.44
CA PRO A 271 -3.92 -13.37 -7.38
C PRO A 271 -3.93 -12.79 -8.79
N LYS A 272 -5.09 -12.30 -9.26
CA LYS A 272 -5.20 -11.64 -10.56
C LYS A 272 -4.40 -10.33 -10.59
N ALA A 273 -4.53 -9.50 -9.56
CA ALA A 273 -3.80 -8.26 -9.43
C ALA A 273 -2.27 -8.48 -9.37
N ILE A 274 -1.81 -9.47 -8.59
CA ILE A 274 -0.38 -9.82 -8.51
C ILE A 274 0.18 -10.28 -9.86
N LYS A 275 -0.55 -11.08 -10.63
CA LYS A 275 -0.11 -11.47 -11.99
C LYS A 275 0.09 -10.27 -12.92
N GLN A 276 -0.68 -9.21 -12.75
CA GLN A 276 -0.57 -7.99 -13.55
C GLN A 276 0.67 -7.14 -13.17
N VAL A 277 1.22 -7.30 -11.97
CA VAL A 277 2.39 -6.54 -11.50
C VAL A 277 3.59 -6.74 -12.41
N PHE A 278 3.86 -7.96 -12.87
CA PHE A 278 4.99 -8.24 -13.76
C PHE A 278 4.92 -7.42 -15.06
N TRP A 279 3.77 -7.46 -15.76
CA TRP A 279 3.57 -6.70 -16.99
C TRP A 279 3.63 -5.19 -16.75
N ARG A 280 3.12 -4.73 -15.61
CA ARG A 280 3.22 -3.33 -15.21
C ARG A 280 4.68 -2.90 -15.06
N ILE A 281 5.50 -3.67 -14.33
CA ILE A 281 6.92 -3.37 -14.15
C ILE A 281 7.62 -3.29 -15.50
N LEU A 282 7.42 -4.27 -16.34
CA LEU A 282 8.09 -4.35 -17.64
C LEU A 282 7.68 -3.20 -18.56
N LEU A 283 6.37 -3.01 -18.78
CA LEU A 283 5.87 -2.06 -19.78
C LEU A 283 5.89 -0.62 -19.26
N PHE A 284 5.37 -0.37 -18.05
CA PHE A 284 5.16 1.01 -17.60
C PHE A 284 6.38 1.63 -16.96
N TYR A 285 7.30 0.84 -16.43
CA TYR A 285 8.52 1.37 -15.83
C TYR A 285 9.74 1.14 -16.73
N ILE A 286 10.16 -0.10 -16.93
CA ILE A 286 11.42 -0.37 -17.64
C ILE A 286 11.38 0.15 -19.08
N LEU A 287 10.31 -0.14 -19.82
CA LEU A 287 10.18 0.30 -21.21
C LEU A 287 10.01 1.83 -21.32
N SER A 288 9.31 2.47 -20.38
CA SER A 288 9.20 3.95 -20.37
C SER A 288 10.54 4.62 -20.13
N ILE A 289 11.31 4.13 -19.13
CA ILE A 289 12.66 4.65 -18.86
C ILE A 289 13.58 4.42 -20.07
N PHE A 290 13.48 3.26 -20.73
CA PHE A 290 14.23 2.99 -21.96
C PHE A 290 13.91 3.99 -23.07
N VAL A 291 12.63 4.25 -23.33
CA VAL A 291 12.18 5.22 -24.36
C VAL A 291 12.69 6.64 -24.03
N ILE A 292 12.54 7.09 -22.78
CA ILE A 292 13.02 8.40 -22.35
C ILE A 292 14.54 8.49 -22.54
N ALA A 293 15.27 7.48 -22.10
CA ALA A 293 16.74 7.41 -22.19
C ALA A 293 17.24 7.41 -23.65
N CYS A 294 16.54 6.75 -24.58
CA CYS A 294 16.87 6.80 -26.00
C CYS A 294 16.65 8.18 -26.62
N LEU A 295 15.60 8.87 -26.21
CA LEU A 295 15.18 10.13 -26.85
C LEU A 295 15.79 11.38 -26.20
N ILE A 296 16.06 11.37 -24.90
CA ILE A 296 16.52 12.53 -24.15
C ILE A 296 17.92 12.27 -23.61
N PRO A 297 18.95 13.05 -24.01
CA PRO A 297 20.28 12.91 -23.44
C PRO A 297 20.28 13.27 -21.95
N TYR A 298 21.01 12.53 -21.15
CA TYR A 298 21.11 12.72 -19.70
C TYR A 298 21.61 14.12 -19.29
N THR A 299 22.29 14.82 -20.19
CA THR A 299 22.78 16.21 -20.00
C THR A 299 21.71 17.27 -20.27
N SER A 300 20.49 16.88 -20.63
CA SER A 300 19.41 17.84 -20.91
C SER A 300 19.04 18.61 -19.64
N PRO A 301 19.11 19.96 -19.65
CA PRO A 301 18.71 20.76 -18.49
C PRO A 301 17.25 20.54 -18.09
N ASN A 302 16.40 20.16 -19.04
CA ASN A 302 14.99 19.88 -18.78
C ASN A 302 14.75 18.57 -18.01
N LEU A 303 15.74 17.70 -17.86
CA LEU A 303 15.68 16.55 -16.95
C LEU A 303 15.94 16.96 -15.49
N LEU A 304 16.64 18.09 -15.29
CA LEU A 304 16.91 18.69 -13.98
C LEU A 304 15.73 19.50 -13.43
N GLY A 305 14.76 19.85 -14.25
CA GLY A 305 13.59 20.66 -13.87
C GLY A 305 12.64 20.00 -12.87
N SER A 306 13.11 18.96 -12.19
CA SER A 306 12.46 18.41 -10.98
C SER A 306 12.72 19.23 -9.71
N ASN A 307 13.41 20.36 -9.81
CA ASN A 307 13.36 21.37 -8.75
C ASN A 307 11.92 21.86 -8.63
N ALA A 308 11.38 21.87 -7.44
CA ALA A 308 9.97 22.12 -7.13
C ALA A 308 9.43 23.46 -7.67
N SER A 309 10.29 24.34 -8.15
CA SER A 309 9.93 25.62 -8.77
C SER A 309 9.63 25.56 -10.27
N ASP A 310 10.03 24.49 -10.99
CA ASP A 310 9.88 24.41 -12.45
C ASP A 310 9.54 22.99 -12.95
N ILE A 311 8.51 22.34 -12.35
CA ILE A 311 7.93 21.08 -12.82
C ILE A 311 7.16 21.27 -14.15
N SER A 312 7.44 22.32 -14.87
CA SER A 312 6.70 22.68 -16.08
C SER A 312 6.79 21.62 -17.19
N ILE A 313 7.78 20.72 -17.13
CA ILE A 313 7.98 19.77 -18.23
C ILE A 313 8.39 18.39 -17.72
N SER A 314 7.42 17.47 -17.62
CA SER A 314 7.67 16.05 -17.38
C SER A 314 8.58 15.43 -18.47
N PRO A 315 9.47 14.46 -18.17
CA PRO A 315 10.20 13.70 -19.18
C PRO A 315 9.30 13.09 -20.27
N PHE A 316 8.09 12.72 -19.91
CA PHE A 316 7.09 12.24 -20.86
C PHE A 316 6.67 13.34 -21.85
N THR A 317 6.45 14.55 -21.36
CA THR A 317 6.12 15.73 -22.20
C THR A 317 7.25 16.06 -23.17
N LEU A 318 8.51 15.96 -22.74
CA LEU A 318 9.68 16.18 -23.60
C LEU A 318 9.74 15.18 -24.76
N VAL A 319 9.35 13.93 -24.53
CA VAL A 319 9.30 12.92 -25.61
C VAL A 319 8.27 13.31 -26.67
N PHE A 320 7.07 13.76 -26.28
CA PHE A 320 6.04 14.23 -27.21
C PHE A 320 6.49 15.47 -28.00
N GLN A 321 7.18 16.40 -27.34
CA GLN A 321 7.74 17.58 -28.00
C GLN A 321 8.79 17.17 -29.06
N ARG A 322 9.67 16.19 -28.74
CA ARG A 322 10.66 15.66 -29.69
C ARG A 322 10.03 14.91 -30.85
N ALA A 323 8.88 14.28 -30.62
CA ALA A 323 8.08 13.66 -31.68
C ALA A 323 7.37 14.70 -32.59
N GLY A 324 7.57 16.00 -32.37
CA GLY A 324 6.90 17.08 -33.14
C GLY A 324 5.48 17.39 -32.68
N LEU A 325 5.04 16.83 -31.54
CA LEU A 325 3.69 16.98 -30.98
C LEU A 325 3.66 18.04 -29.87
N ALA A 326 4.11 19.26 -30.16
CA ALA A 326 4.22 20.34 -29.16
C ALA A 326 2.87 20.67 -28.47
N ALA A 327 1.75 20.57 -29.19
CA ALA A 327 0.41 20.77 -28.62
C ALA A 327 0.04 19.72 -27.56
N ALA A 328 0.74 18.58 -27.52
CA ALA A 328 0.51 17.52 -26.54
C ALA A 328 1.01 17.91 -25.12
N ALA A 329 1.78 18.98 -24.95
CA ALA A 329 2.31 19.40 -23.66
C ALA A 329 1.19 19.69 -22.64
N GLY A 330 0.17 20.45 -23.03
CA GLY A 330 -0.98 20.73 -22.18
C GLY A 330 -1.78 19.48 -21.82
N VAL A 331 -2.00 18.58 -22.78
CA VAL A 331 -2.69 17.29 -22.54
C VAL A 331 -1.86 16.45 -21.59
N MET A 332 -0.54 16.41 -21.77
CA MET A 332 0.35 15.63 -20.92
C MET A 332 0.37 16.16 -19.48
N ASN A 333 0.39 17.47 -19.29
CA ASN A 333 0.29 18.08 -17.96
C ASN A 333 -1.06 17.75 -17.30
N ALA A 334 -2.17 17.73 -18.05
CA ALA A 334 -3.46 17.30 -17.53
C ALA A 334 -3.44 15.82 -17.07
N VAL A 335 -2.76 14.96 -17.82
CA VAL A 335 -2.58 13.54 -17.41
C VAL A 335 -1.68 13.43 -16.18
N VAL A 336 -0.59 14.20 -16.12
CA VAL A 336 0.28 14.24 -14.93
C VAL A 336 -0.52 14.69 -13.72
N PHE A 337 -1.30 15.78 -13.85
CA PHE A 337 -2.18 16.26 -12.78
C PHE A 337 -3.16 15.18 -12.31
N THR A 338 -3.91 14.53 -13.22
CA THR A 338 -4.85 13.48 -12.84
C THR A 338 -4.15 12.28 -12.22
N SER A 339 -2.91 12.00 -12.62
CA SER A 339 -2.10 10.91 -12.09
C SER A 339 -1.63 11.19 -10.66
N VAL A 340 -1.16 12.40 -10.39
CA VAL A 340 -0.76 12.85 -9.06
C VAL A 340 -1.98 12.92 -8.12
N LEU A 341 -3.09 13.46 -8.61
CA LEU A 341 -4.36 13.49 -7.87
C LEU A 341 -4.82 12.09 -7.46
N SER A 342 -4.73 11.11 -8.36
CA SER A 342 -5.06 9.72 -8.07
C SER A 342 -4.08 9.09 -7.06
N ALA A 343 -2.78 9.41 -7.13
CA ALA A 343 -1.81 8.94 -6.13
C ALA A 343 -2.13 9.51 -4.75
N ALA A 344 -2.42 10.81 -4.64
CA ALA A 344 -2.85 11.46 -3.41
C ALA A 344 -4.15 10.86 -2.85
N ASN A 345 -5.13 10.59 -3.72
CA ASN A 345 -6.39 9.94 -3.34
C ASN A 345 -6.17 8.53 -2.79
N SER A 346 -5.33 7.73 -3.43
CA SER A 346 -4.94 6.39 -2.97
C SER A 346 -4.14 6.45 -1.66
N GLY A 347 -3.28 7.47 -1.49
CA GLY A 347 -2.52 7.73 -0.28
C GLY A 347 -3.42 8.08 0.91
N MET A 348 -4.42 8.95 0.70
CA MET A 348 -5.42 9.30 1.70
C MET A 348 -6.23 8.07 2.14
N TYR A 349 -6.64 7.24 1.19
CA TYR A 349 -7.32 5.98 1.46
C TYR A 349 -6.44 5.04 2.31
N ALA A 350 -5.20 4.77 1.87
CA ALA A 350 -4.29 3.83 2.52
C ALA A 350 -3.95 4.26 3.96
N SER A 351 -3.58 5.52 4.13
CA SER A 351 -3.25 6.11 5.43
C SER A 351 -4.45 6.04 6.39
N THR A 352 -5.64 6.44 5.93
CA THR A 352 -6.87 6.38 6.73
C THR A 352 -7.18 4.95 7.20
N ARG A 353 -7.01 3.95 6.31
CA ARG A 353 -7.26 2.53 6.65
C ARG A 353 -6.22 1.97 7.60
N MET A 354 -4.97 2.37 7.46
CA MET A 354 -3.91 1.96 8.38
C MET A 354 -4.14 2.51 9.80
N LEU A 355 -4.49 3.79 9.94
CA LEU A 355 -4.79 4.39 11.24
C LEU A 355 -6.03 3.74 11.89
N TYR A 356 -7.05 3.43 11.09
CA TYR A 356 -8.20 2.67 11.55
C TYR A 356 -7.81 1.27 12.04
N ALA A 357 -6.97 0.55 11.29
CA ALA A 357 -6.53 -0.79 11.67
C ALA A 357 -5.73 -0.77 12.97
N LEU A 358 -4.79 0.17 13.12
CA LEU A 358 -4.04 0.38 14.37
C LEU A 358 -4.96 0.62 15.57
N ALA A 359 -6.04 1.40 15.39
CA ALA A 359 -7.01 1.63 16.45
C ALA A 359 -7.83 0.37 16.80
N LYS A 360 -8.19 -0.44 15.80
CA LYS A 360 -8.86 -1.74 16.01
C LYS A 360 -7.98 -2.74 16.73
N GLU A 361 -6.67 -2.73 16.47
CA GLU A 361 -5.67 -3.54 17.16
C GLU A 361 -5.21 -2.94 18.51
N LYS A 362 -5.87 -1.87 18.99
CA LYS A 362 -5.53 -1.15 20.24
C LYS A 362 -4.10 -0.58 20.26
N GLN A 363 -3.56 -0.31 19.08
CA GLN A 363 -2.23 0.27 18.86
C GLN A 363 -2.29 1.79 18.57
N ALA A 364 -3.49 2.36 18.43
CA ALA A 364 -3.77 3.78 18.31
C ALA A 364 -5.01 4.15 19.15
N PRO A 365 -5.25 5.45 19.43
CA PRO A 365 -6.43 5.90 20.14
C PRO A 365 -7.72 5.37 19.55
N GLY A 366 -8.62 4.83 20.38
CA GLY A 366 -9.85 4.15 19.97
C GLY A 366 -10.79 4.99 19.11
N ILE A 367 -10.70 6.33 19.18
CA ILE A 367 -11.47 7.25 18.35
C ILE A 367 -11.26 7.00 16.84
N PHE A 368 -10.05 6.66 16.41
CA PHE A 368 -9.74 6.37 15.01
C PHE A 368 -10.35 5.05 14.51
N GLY A 369 -10.80 4.19 15.43
CA GLY A 369 -11.52 2.95 15.12
C GLY A 369 -13.02 3.13 14.91
N MET A 370 -13.57 4.35 15.00
CA MET A 370 -14.98 4.65 14.78
C MET A 370 -15.28 4.80 13.29
N VAL A 371 -16.38 4.21 12.84
CA VAL A 371 -16.86 4.31 11.46
C VAL A 371 -18.24 4.91 11.39
N ASN A 372 -18.53 5.65 10.32
CA ASN A 372 -19.85 6.20 10.04
C ASN A 372 -20.83 5.15 9.50
N PHE A 373 -22.08 5.54 9.16
CA PHE A 373 -23.12 4.66 8.60
C PHE A 373 -22.71 4.03 7.25
N HIS A 374 -21.80 4.65 6.52
CA HIS A 374 -21.30 4.16 5.24
C HIS A 374 -20.10 3.22 5.38
N GLY A 375 -19.60 3.00 6.61
CA GLY A 375 -18.42 2.18 6.90
C GLY A 375 -17.10 2.91 6.67
N ILE A 376 -17.09 4.25 6.77
CA ILE A 376 -15.89 5.08 6.59
C ILE A 376 -15.36 5.52 7.95
N PRO A 377 -14.07 5.35 8.25
CA PRO A 377 -13.46 5.80 9.50
C PRO A 377 -13.14 7.30 9.47
N VAL A 378 -14.17 8.13 9.67
CA VAL A 378 -14.08 9.60 9.57
C VAL A 378 -13.02 10.21 10.51
N PRO A 379 -12.89 9.80 11.79
CA PRO A 379 -11.84 10.36 12.64
C PRO A 379 -10.43 10.04 12.13
N ALA A 380 -10.21 8.84 11.57
CA ALA A 380 -8.92 8.49 10.97
C ALA A 380 -8.66 9.30 9.68
N LEU A 381 -9.70 9.56 8.87
CA LEU A 381 -9.61 10.44 7.71
C LEU A 381 -9.23 11.87 8.10
N LEU A 382 -9.84 12.42 9.15
CA LEU A 382 -9.50 13.75 9.69
C LEU A 382 -8.07 13.80 10.22
N GLY A 383 -7.63 12.78 10.97
CA GLY A 383 -6.26 12.67 11.46
C GLY A 383 -5.23 12.64 10.34
N THR A 384 -5.49 11.89 9.26
CA THR A 384 -4.64 11.87 8.07
C THR A 384 -4.64 13.21 7.34
N THR A 385 -5.81 13.83 7.16
CA THR A 385 -5.95 15.16 6.52
C THR A 385 -5.19 16.22 7.31
N PHE A 386 -5.20 16.16 8.63
CA PHE A 386 -4.43 17.08 9.48
C PHE A 386 -2.93 17.02 9.17
N VAL A 387 -2.35 15.82 9.01
CA VAL A 387 -0.95 15.69 8.57
C VAL A 387 -0.76 16.18 7.14
N ALA A 388 -1.71 15.92 6.25
CA ALA A 388 -1.64 16.38 4.86
C ALA A 388 -1.64 17.92 4.72
N PHE A 389 -2.12 18.66 5.74
CA PHE A 389 -1.95 20.13 5.80
C PHE A 389 -0.48 20.58 5.80
N MET A 390 0.49 19.68 6.06
CA MET A 390 1.90 19.99 5.86
C MET A 390 2.23 20.43 4.42
N ALA A 391 1.37 20.12 3.42
CA ALA A 391 1.48 20.67 2.07
C ALA A 391 1.53 22.20 2.06
N PHE A 392 0.84 22.85 2.99
CA PHE A 392 0.83 24.31 3.08
C PHE A 392 2.15 24.89 3.62
N LEU A 393 2.90 24.11 4.39
CA LEU A 393 4.23 24.53 4.85
C LEU A 393 5.18 24.71 3.66
N SER A 394 5.07 23.89 2.62
CA SER A 394 5.87 24.03 1.40
C SER A 394 5.53 25.31 0.64
N SER A 395 4.28 25.79 0.72
CA SER A 395 3.86 27.06 0.13
C SER A 395 4.41 28.29 0.89
N ILE A 396 4.75 28.13 2.19
CA ILE A 396 5.26 29.22 3.06
C ILE A 396 6.79 29.22 3.09
N PHE A 397 7.38 28.04 3.26
CA PHE A 397 8.83 27.86 3.48
C PHE A 397 9.59 27.42 2.23
N GLY A 398 8.89 27.18 1.10
CA GLY A 398 9.47 26.89 -0.20
C GLY A 398 9.97 25.46 -0.40
N GLU A 399 10.96 25.33 -1.28
CA GLU A 399 11.46 24.07 -1.84
C GLU A 399 12.11 23.14 -0.82
N GLU A 400 12.73 23.69 0.23
CA GLU A 400 13.40 22.88 1.26
C GLU A 400 12.41 21.94 1.99
N ILE A 401 11.22 22.42 2.30
CA ILE A 401 10.18 21.61 2.95
C ILE A 401 9.65 20.55 2.00
N TYR A 402 9.46 20.86 0.73
CA TYR A 402 9.03 19.86 -0.26
C TYR A 402 10.04 18.72 -0.38
N THR A 403 11.32 19.05 -0.54
CA THR A 403 12.42 18.07 -0.61
C THR A 403 12.49 17.20 0.66
N PHE A 404 12.34 17.82 1.83
CA PHE A 404 12.26 17.12 3.11
C PHE A 404 11.08 16.13 3.14
N LEU A 405 9.88 16.53 2.72
CA LEU A 405 8.70 15.65 2.71
C LEU A 405 8.88 14.47 1.73
N VAL A 406 9.47 14.71 0.56
CA VAL A 406 9.79 13.65 -0.42
C VAL A 406 10.79 12.65 0.15
N ALA A 407 11.89 13.13 0.75
CA ALA A 407 12.89 12.27 1.38
C ALA A 407 12.31 11.45 2.54
N ALA A 408 11.50 12.08 3.41
CA ALA A 408 10.83 11.41 4.51
C ALA A 408 9.86 10.32 4.05
N SER A 409 9.16 10.51 2.93
CA SER A 409 8.24 9.53 2.36
C SER A 409 9.00 8.36 1.72
N GLY A 410 10.09 8.62 0.98
CA GLY A 410 10.79 7.59 0.20
C GLY A 410 11.27 6.41 1.03
N LEU A 411 11.99 6.66 2.11
CA LEU A 411 12.63 5.61 2.93
C LEU A 411 11.63 4.75 3.72
N THR A 412 10.53 5.36 4.18
CA THR A 412 9.47 4.67 4.94
C THR A 412 8.83 3.54 4.13
N GLY A 413 8.74 3.67 2.81
CA GLY A 413 8.25 2.63 1.91
C GLY A 413 9.12 1.38 1.90
N PHE A 414 10.46 1.55 1.85
CA PHE A 414 11.39 0.41 1.90
C PHE A 414 11.32 -0.35 3.24
N ILE A 415 11.11 0.35 4.35
CA ILE A 415 10.89 -0.27 5.67
C ILE A 415 9.63 -1.16 5.64
N ALA A 416 8.53 -0.67 5.04
CA ALA A 416 7.31 -1.46 4.90
C ALA A 416 7.52 -2.70 4.01
N TRP A 417 8.25 -2.57 2.90
CA TRP A 417 8.55 -3.68 2.00
C TRP A 417 9.46 -4.74 2.64
N ALA A 418 10.47 -4.32 3.41
CA ALA A 418 11.28 -5.22 4.22
C ALA A 418 10.43 -6.02 5.22
N GLY A 419 9.49 -5.35 5.89
CA GLY A 419 8.55 -5.97 6.81
C GLY A 419 7.63 -7.00 6.14
N ILE A 420 7.17 -6.74 4.90
CA ILE A 420 6.40 -7.72 4.10
C ILE A 420 7.23 -8.97 3.84
N ALA A 421 8.49 -8.81 3.43
CA ALA A 421 9.38 -9.93 3.14
C ALA A 421 9.66 -10.80 4.38
N ILE A 422 9.93 -10.16 5.53
CA ILE A 422 10.14 -10.83 6.82
C ILE A 422 8.87 -11.58 7.25
N SER A 423 7.71 -10.93 7.16
CA SER A 423 6.41 -11.52 7.57
C SER A 423 6.09 -12.75 6.72
N HIS A 424 6.29 -12.69 5.39
CA HIS A 424 6.07 -13.82 4.50
C HIS A 424 7.02 -14.98 4.77
N TYR A 425 8.31 -14.70 4.98
CA TYR A 425 9.27 -15.74 5.31
C TYR A 425 8.88 -16.50 6.56
N ARG A 426 8.43 -15.78 7.61
CA ARG A 426 7.99 -16.40 8.86
C ARG A 426 6.65 -17.11 8.72
N PHE A 427 5.68 -16.50 8.03
CA PHE A 427 4.38 -17.12 7.74
C PHE A 427 4.54 -18.49 7.08
N ARG A 428 5.28 -18.58 5.98
CA ARG A 428 5.47 -19.82 5.24
C ARG A 428 6.18 -20.89 6.08
N ARG A 429 7.17 -20.49 6.90
CA ARG A 429 7.85 -21.43 7.80
C ARG A 429 6.95 -21.91 8.93
N ALA A 430 6.15 -21.03 9.52
CA ALA A 430 5.18 -21.41 10.55
C ALA A 430 4.10 -22.32 9.98
N PHE A 431 3.58 -22.01 8.80
CA PHE A 431 2.56 -22.78 8.10
C PHE A 431 2.99 -24.25 7.90
N LEU A 432 4.19 -24.46 7.39
CA LEU A 432 4.75 -25.80 7.21
C LEU A 432 5.06 -26.49 8.55
N ARG A 433 5.57 -25.76 9.56
CA ARG A 433 5.93 -26.32 10.87
C ARG A 433 4.71 -26.76 11.65
N GLN A 434 3.56 -26.10 11.49
CA GLN A 434 2.29 -26.47 12.10
C GLN A 434 1.55 -27.60 11.35
N GLY A 435 2.19 -28.23 10.34
CA GLY A 435 1.67 -29.39 9.62
C GLY A 435 0.74 -29.09 8.44
N HIS A 436 0.55 -27.81 8.09
CA HIS A 436 -0.25 -27.43 6.94
C HIS A 436 0.44 -27.79 5.62
N ARG A 437 -0.34 -28.12 4.60
CA ARG A 437 0.15 -28.45 3.26
C ARG A 437 0.11 -27.22 2.34
N LEU A 438 1.13 -27.07 1.50
CA LEU A 438 1.17 -25.97 0.52
C LEU A 438 -0.01 -25.99 -0.48
N SER A 439 -0.67 -27.14 -0.66
CA SER A 439 -1.87 -27.26 -1.50
C SER A 439 -3.07 -26.47 -0.95
N GLU A 440 -3.10 -26.18 0.34
CA GLU A 440 -4.15 -25.39 1.00
C GLU A 440 -4.06 -23.90 0.65
N LEU A 441 -2.89 -23.43 0.18
CA LEU A 441 -2.70 -22.05 -0.25
C LEU A 441 -3.22 -21.86 -1.68
N ARG A 442 -4.29 -21.08 -1.86
CA ARG A 442 -4.86 -20.75 -3.19
C ARG A 442 -3.90 -19.98 -4.10
N TYR A 443 -3.04 -19.17 -3.50
CA TYR A 443 -1.94 -18.50 -4.20
C TYR A 443 -0.63 -18.79 -3.50
N ARG A 444 0.41 -19.12 -4.27
CA ARG A 444 1.74 -19.48 -3.76
C ARG A 444 2.82 -18.66 -4.45
N ALA A 445 3.69 -18.01 -3.70
CA ALA A 445 4.92 -17.42 -4.19
C ALA A 445 5.89 -18.54 -4.62
N LYS A 446 6.30 -18.52 -5.91
CA LYS A 446 6.99 -19.67 -6.53
C LYS A 446 8.44 -19.84 -6.03
N LEU A 447 9.18 -18.78 -5.80
CA LEU A 447 10.62 -18.81 -5.49
C LEU A 447 10.91 -18.65 -3.98
N PHE A 448 10.11 -19.29 -3.13
CA PHE A 448 10.39 -19.33 -1.70
C PHE A 448 11.51 -20.35 -1.40
N PRO A 449 12.49 -20.06 -0.51
CA PRO A 449 12.67 -18.85 0.30
C PRO A 449 13.46 -17.73 -0.41
N PHE A 450 13.95 -17.95 -1.62
CA PHE A 450 14.84 -17.05 -2.34
C PHE A 450 14.19 -15.67 -2.60
N GLY A 451 12.92 -15.64 -3.05
CA GLY A 451 12.23 -14.40 -3.39
C GLY A 451 12.17 -13.39 -2.22
N PRO A 452 11.58 -13.74 -1.07
CA PRO A 452 11.52 -12.82 0.07
C PRO A 452 12.89 -12.45 0.63
N LEU A 453 13.87 -13.35 0.61
CA LEU A 453 15.25 -13.04 1.07
C LEU A 453 15.96 -12.07 0.14
N LEU A 454 15.86 -12.25 -1.17
CA LEU A 454 16.42 -11.32 -2.15
C LEU A 454 15.77 -9.94 -2.04
N ALA A 455 14.43 -9.88 -1.92
CA ALA A 455 13.73 -8.63 -1.72
C ALA A 455 14.18 -7.91 -0.43
N LEU A 456 14.36 -8.64 0.66
CA LEU A 456 14.87 -8.09 1.92
C LEU A 456 16.28 -7.54 1.79
N ILE A 457 17.19 -8.29 1.15
CA ILE A 457 18.58 -7.86 0.93
C ILE A 457 18.60 -6.59 0.09
N LEU A 458 17.85 -6.54 -1.01
CA LEU A 458 17.78 -5.35 -1.85
C LEU A 458 17.19 -4.15 -1.10
N CYS A 459 16.14 -4.34 -0.27
CA CYS A 459 15.62 -3.28 0.58
C CYS A 459 16.68 -2.71 1.53
N ILE A 460 17.45 -3.58 2.19
CA ILE A 460 18.51 -3.16 3.12
C ILE A 460 19.62 -2.41 2.36
N LEU A 461 20.02 -2.89 1.18
CA LEU A 461 21.02 -2.23 0.35
C LEU A 461 20.57 -0.83 -0.08
N VAL A 462 19.30 -0.66 -0.46
CA VAL A 462 18.76 0.65 -0.83
C VAL A 462 18.68 1.57 0.39
N ILE A 463 18.21 1.07 1.54
CA ILE A 463 18.14 1.86 2.78
C ILE A 463 19.53 2.39 3.17
N ILE A 464 20.57 1.55 3.10
CA ILE A 464 21.94 1.95 3.44
C ILE A 464 22.55 2.85 2.35
N GLY A 465 22.31 2.51 1.08
CA GLY A 465 22.96 3.12 -0.08
C GLY A 465 22.30 4.40 -0.60
N GLN A 466 21.23 4.87 0.03
CA GLN A 466 20.42 5.98 -0.49
C GLN A 466 21.22 7.28 -0.66
N ASP A 467 22.10 7.60 0.26
CA ASP A 467 22.93 8.80 0.21
C ASP A 467 24.33 8.55 0.82
N LEU A 468 25.14 7.76 0.11
CA LEU A 468 26.52 7.49 0.53
C LEU A 468 27.41 8.73 0.43
N HIS A 469 27.05 9.69 -0.44
CA HIS A 469 27.85 10.91 -0.60
C HIS A 469 27.85 11.76 0.67
N SER A 470 26.69 11.97 1.27
CA SER A 470 26.57 12.74 2.51
C SER A 470 27.36 12.11 3.68
N PHE A 471 27.46 10.77 3.71
CA PHE A 471 28.36 10.10 4.68
C PHE A 471 29.84 10.34 4.36
N ALA A 472 30.22 10.35 3.09
CA ALA A 472 31.61 10.55 2.69
C ALA A 472 32.13 11.97 3.02
N VAL A 473 31.23 12.99 2.95
CA VAL A 473 31.57 14.39 3.26
C VAL A 473 31.12 14.82 4.67
N TRP A 474 30.55 13.92 5.46
CA TRP A 474 30.03 14.17 6.81
C TRP A 474 29.01 15.32 6.88
N ASP A 475 28.10 15.39 5.90
CA ASP A 475 26.98 16.35 5.92
C ASP A 475 25.86 15.83 6.83
N TRP A 476 25.93 16.17 8.12
CA TRP A 476 24.94 15.76 9.13
C TRP A 476 23.52 16.24 8.83
N ARG A 477 23.36 17.38 8.14
CA ARG A 477 22.04 17.91 7.75
C ARG A 477 21.40 17.01 6.69
N ALA A 478 22.13 16.68 5.64
CA ALA A 478 21.67 15.80 4.58
C ALA A 478 21.41 14.38 5.10
N ILE A 479 22.32 13.82 5.91
CA ILE A 479 22.14 12.51 6.56
C ILE A 479 20.87 12.52 7.43
N GLY A 480 20.69 13.56 8.26
CA GLY A 480 19.52 13.69 9.12
C GLY A 480 18.21 13.73 8.34
N ILE A 481 18.14 14.47 7.24
CA ILE A 481 16.97 14.57 6.37
C ILE A 481 16.69 13.23 5.70
N THR A 482 17.69 12.61 5.08
CA THR A 482 17.54 11.39 4.29
C THR A 482 17.18 10.18 5.15
N TYR A 483 17.84 10.02 6.31
CA TYR A 483 17.70 8.80 7.12
C TYR A 483 16.78 8.95 8.33
N MET A 484 16.12 10.10 8.55
CA MET A 484 15.26 10.40 9.70
C MET A 484 14.23 9.29 10.00
N SER A 485 13.69 8.66 8.98
CA SER A 485 12.66 7.63 9.12
C SER A 485 13.16 6.36 9.81
N VAL A 486 14.46 6.04 9.69
CA VAL A 486 15.05 4.84 10.31
C VAL A 486 15.11 4.96 11.83
N PRO A 487 15.74 6.00 12.43
CA PRO A 487 15.72 6.16 13.88
C PRO A 487 14.29 6.33 14.43
N LEU A 488 13.40 7.01 13.72
CA LEU A 488 12.00 7.14 14.15
C LEU A 488 11.32 5.76 14.23
N PHE A 489 11.49 4.94 13.21
CA PHE A 489 10.99 3.57 13.19
C PHE A 489 11.57 2.72 14.34
N LEU A 490 12.89 2.81 14.56
CA LEU A 490 13.56 2.09 15.64
C LEU A 490 13.09 2.55 17.02
N ILE A 491 12.88 3.85 17.23
CA ILE A 491 12.33 4.39 18.47
C ILE A 491 10.93 3.82 18.72
N LEU A 492 10.04 3.83 17.71
CA LEU A 492 8.69 3.27 17.84
C LEU A 492 8.75 1.76 18.16
N PHE A 493 9.59 1.02 17.45
CA PHE A 493 9.77 -0.41 17.65
C PHE A 493 10.28 -0.73 19.07
N LEU A 494 11.36 -0.07 19.51
CA LEU A 494 11.99 -0.30 20.80
C LEU A 494 11.08 0.16 21.93
N ALA A 495 10.46 1.36 21.83
CA ALA A 495 9.55 1.88 22.83
C ALA A 495 8.37 0.91 23.09
N TYR A 496 7.74 0.41 22.02
CA TYR A 496 6.65 -0.56 22.15
C TYR A 496 7.14 -1.90 22.70
N LYS A 497 8.29 -2.37 22.23
CA LYS A 497 8.91 -3.62 22.66
C LYS A 497 9.23 -3.63 24.15
N PHE A 498 9.86 -2.58 24.66
CA PHE A 498 10.20 -2.48 26.08
C PHE A 498 8.96 -2.22 26.94
N LYS A 499 8.04 -1.36 26.51
CA LYS A 499 6.82 -1.06 27.27
C LYS A 499 5.91 -2.28 27.44
N ASN A 500 5.76 -3.09 26.41
CA ASN A 500 4.83 -4.22 26.39
C ASN A 500 5.55 -5.57 26.53
N HIS A 501 6.86 -5.60 26.74
CA HIS A 501 7.68 -6.81 26.89
C HIS A 501 7.46 -7.84 25.78
N THR A 502 7.25 -7.37 24.53
CA THR A 502 6.95 -8.26 23.41
C THR A 502 8.17 -9.10 23.01
N LYS A 503 7.91 -10.31 22.51
CA LYS A 503 8.94 -11.25 22.08
C LYS A 503 8.66 -11.72 20.66
N LEU A 504 9.71 -12.20 20.00
CA LEU A 504 9.59 -12.86 18.72
C LEU A 504 8.69 -14.11 18.88
N ILE A 505 7.62 -14.21 18.12
CA ILE A 505 6.64 -15.29 18.23
C ILE A 505 7.28 -16.61 17.74
N PRO A 506 7.32 -17.69 18.54
CA PRO A 506 7.78 -19.01 18.05
C PRO A 506 6.96 -19.49 16.87
N LEU A 507 7.58 -20.24 15.93
CA LEU A 507 6.90 -20.66 14.68
C LEU A 507 5.70 -21.59 14.92
N ASP A 508 5.72 -22.34 15.98
CA ASP A 508 4.65 -23.24 16.44
C ASP A 508 3.49 -22.50 17.12
N GLN A 509 3.71 -21.26 17.56
CA GLN A 509 2.72 -20.41 18.22
C GLN A 509 2.18 -19.28 17.31
N VAL A 510 2.64 -19.22 16.06
CA VAL A 510 2.13 -18.25 15.09
C VAL A 510 0.65 -18.49 14.86
N ASP A 511 -0.16 -17.45 15.07
CA ASP A 511 -1.61 -17.52 14.85
C ASP A 511 -1.93 -17.50 13.35
N LEU A 512 -2.30 -18.66 12.81
CA LEU A 512 -2.72 -18.87 11.42
C LEU A 512 -4.26 -18.91 11.27
N SER A 513 -5.03 -18.66 12.36
CA SER A 513 -6.49 -18.71 12.32
C SER A 513 -7.07 -17.65 11.36
N ARG A 514 -8.10 -18.04 10.63
CA ARG A 514 -8.95 -17.14 9.86
C ARG A 514 -10.09 -16.65 10.76
N SER A 515 -10.60 -15.45 10.53
CA SER A 515 -11.78 -15.01 11.27
C SER A 515 -13.02 -15.77 10.76
N PRO A 516 -14.04 -16.03 11.61
CA PRO A 516 -15.28 -16.68 11.18
C PRO A 516 -15.99 -15.98 10.02
N ILE A 517 -15.83 -14.67 9.89
CA ILE A 517 -16.36 -13.87 8.77
C ILE A 517 -15.57 -14.14 7.47
N GLU A 518 -14.29 -14.45 7.59
CA GLU A 518 -13.42 -14.79 6.47
C GLU A 518 -13.69 -16.20 5.96
N ASP A 519 -13.96 -17.16 6.86
CA ASP A 519 -14.35 -18.52 6.51
C ASP A 519 -15.70 -18.54 5.81
N GLN A 520 -16.72 -17.84 6.33
CA GLN A 520 -18.04 -17.74 5.68
C GLN A 520 -17.97 -17.05 4.30
N ALA A 521 -17.15 -16.04 4.13
CA ALA A 521 -16.96 -15.38 2.83
C ALA A 521 -16.23 -16.30 1.84
N SER A 522 -15.29 -17.10 2.32
CA SER A 522 -14.57 -18.12 1.56
C SER A 522 -15.53 -19.22 1.06
N ASP A 523 -16.38 -19.74 1.94
CA ASP A 523 -17.33 -20.80 1.64
C ASP A 523 -18.44 -20.31 0.67
N GLN A 524 -18.96 -19.10 0.87
CA GLN A 524 -19.93 -18.50 -0.07
C GLN A 524 -19.31 -18.24 -1.45
N ALA A 525 -18.04 -17.84 -1.52
CA ALA A 525 -17.34 -17.65 -2.78
C ALA A 525 -17.07 -18.99 -3.48
N ALA A 526 -16.75 -20.05 -2.74
CA ALA A 526 -16.57 -21.40 -3.27
C ALA A 526 -17.88 -21.95 -3.85
N ASN A 527 -18.98 -21.85 -3.10
CA ASN A 527 -20.30 -22.30 -3.53
C ASN A 527 -20.79 -21.55 -4.78
N ARG A 528 -20.61 -20.22 -4.86
CA ARG A 528 -20.93 -19.44 -6.07
C ARG A 528 -20.09 -19.83 -7.29
N ALA A 529 -18.78 -20.11 -7.08
CA ALA A 529 -17.91 -20.55 -8.18
C ALA A 529 -18.31 -21.94 -8.71
N GLU A 530 -18.80 -22.82 -7.83
CA GLU A 530 -19.32 -24.12 -8.20
C GLU A 530 -20.65 -24.01 -8.94
N GLU A 531 -21.57 -23.14 -8.50
CA GLU A 531 -22.82 -22.81 -9.21
C GLU A 531 -22.56 -22.21 -10.59
N GLU A 532 -21.62 -21.27 -10.72
CA GLU A 532 -21.23 -20.69 -12.00
C GLU A 532 -20.65 -21.76 -12.96
N SER A 533 -19.77 -22.64 -12.45
CA SER A 533 -19.19 -23.73 -13.24
C SER A 533 -20.23 -24.76 -13.69
N LEU A 534 -21.19 -25.08 -12.82
CA LEU A 534 -22.32 -25.97 -13.13
C LEU A 534 -23.28 -25.34 -14.16
N SER A 535 -23.50 -24.03 -14.06
CA SER A 535 -24.34 -23.30 -15.03
C SER A 535 -23.69 -23.23 -16.42
N GLU A 536 -22.36 -22.98 -16.48
CA GLU A 536 -21.60 -23.02 -17.73
C GLU A 536 -21.57 -24.43 -18.34
N LEU A 537 -21.41 -25.47 -17.53
CA LEU A 537 -21.44 -26.86 -17.99
C LEU A 537 -22.83 -27.23 -18.55
N LYS A 538 -23.90 -26.83 -17.87
CA LYS A 538 -25.28 -27.03 -18.34
C LYS A 538 -25.55 -26.28 -19.65
N SER A 539 -25.03 -25.06 -19.81
CA SER A 539 -25.19 -24.28 -21.04
C SER A 539 -24.44 -24.90 -22.22
N ARG A 540 -23.24 -25.45 -22.00
CA ARG A 540 -22.47 -26.20 -23.02
C ARG A 540 -23.16 -27.48 -23.42
N LEU A 541 -23.67 -28.26 -22.47
CA LEU A 541 -24.42 -29.49 -22.73
C LEU A 541 -25.76 -29.23 -23.46
N ALA A 542 -26.37 -28.07 -23.26
CA ALA A 542 -27.57 -27.65 -23.97
C ALA A 542 -27.26 -27.16 -25.39
N ALA A 543 -26.07 -26.58 -25.62
CA ALA A 543 -25.60 -26.18 -26.95
C ALA A 543 -25.20 -27.38 -27.82
N ASP A 544 -24.58 -28.40 -27.24
CA ASP A 544 -24.19 -29.65 -27.93
C ASP A 544 -25.39 -30.56 -28.30
N ARG A 545 -26.57 -30.31 -27.75
CA ARG A 545 -27.82 -31.05 -28.06
C ARG A 545 -28.67 -30.38 -29.13
N ARG A 546 -28.25 -29.23 -29.66
CA ARG A 546 -28.86 -28.56 -30.82
C ARG A 546 -28.01 -28.70 -32.07
#